data_aa60ccad21b20ac4017fac910fa00e47
#
_entry.id   aa60ccad21b20ac4017fac910fa00e47
#
_cell.length_a   1.000
_cell.length_b   1.000
_cell.length_c   1.000
_cell.angle_alpha   90.00
_cell.angle_beta   90.00
_cell.angle_gamma   90.00
#
_symmetry.space_group_name_H-M   'P 1'
#
loop_
_entity.id
_entity.type
_entity.pdbx_description
1 polymer ?
#
loop_
_entity_poly.entity_id
_entity_poly.type
_entity_poly.pdbx_seq_one_letter_code
_entity_poly.pdbx_strand_id
1 'polypeptide(L)'
;MAIRLELDTYLAEKILRSDILQNLSYDGVSAVIDHYDSMGEDIDFDQSLFWCFHRYESALAAVMDHDPDEVEAIVRDIKEENPGEEVSQDDVEFECKHWLTENTTCIPMDDGSVIVNTEF
;
A
#
# COMPACT_ATOMS: atom_id res chain seq x y z
N MET A 1 7.69 11.84 19.68
CA MET A 1 8.91 11.75 18.86
C MET A 1 8.61 10.95 17.61
N ALA A 2 8.73 11.57 16.45
CA ALA A 2 8.52 10.87 15.18
C ALA A 2 9.52 9.70 15.05
N ILE A 3 9.19 8.72 14.21
CA ILE A 3 10.12 7.65 13.88
C ILE A 3 11.34 8.27 13.19
N ARG A 4 12.48 8.21 13.84
CA ARG A 4 13.72 8.82 13.34
C ARG A 4 14.76 7.79 12.95
N LEU A 5 14.34 6.58 12.72
CA LEU A 5 15.25 5.51 12.37
C LEU A 5 15.58 5.62 10.89
N GLU A 6 16.81 5.96 10.58
CA GLU A 6 17.33 5.87 9.21
C GLU A 6 17.63 4.41 8.92
N LEU A 7 16.76 3.77 8.17
CA LEU A 7 16.93 2.39 7.79
C LEU A 7 17.70 2.29 6.49
N ASP A 8 19.01 2.07 6.60
CA ASP A 8 19.78 1.55 5.48
C ASP A 8 19.68 0.01 5.46
N THR A 9 20.24 -0.61 4.44
CA THR A 9 20.19 -2.05 4.27
C THR A 9 20.74 -2.81 5.47
N TYR A 10 21.84 -2.35 6.03
CA TYR A 10 22.49 -3.01 7.15
C TYR A 10 21.63 -2.94 8.41
N LEU A 11 21.09 -1.78 8.71
CA LEU A 11 20.27 -1.55 9.89
C LEU A 11 18.96 -2.34 9.80
N ALA A 12 18.34 -2.35 8.62
CA ALA A 12 17.12 -3.11 8.38
C ALA A 12 17.33 -4.61 8.58
N GLU A 13 18.44 -5.17 8.08
CA GLU A 13 18.78 -6.58 8.29
C GLU A 13 18.94 -6.95 9.76
N LYS A 14 19.42 -6.03 10.57
CA LYS A 14 19.65 -6.28 12.00
C LYS A 14 18.41 -6.12 12.86
N ILE A 15 17.52 -5.23 12.48
CA ILE A 15 16.37 -4.84 13.30
C ILE A 15 15.11 -5.55 12.86
N LEU A 16 14.88 -5.69 11.57
CA LEU A 16 13.65 -6.24 11.03
C LEU A 16 13.78 -7.73 10.77
N ARG A 17 12.68 -8.43 10.96
CA ARG A 17 12.58 -9.84 10.60
C ARG A 17 12.65 -9.99 9.08
N SER A 18 13.20 -11.10 8.62
CA SER A 18 13.39 -11.37 7.19
C SER A 18 12.07 -11.45 6.42
N ASP A 19 10.98 -11.92 7.07
CA ASP A 19 9.67 -11.98 6.43
C ASP A 19 9.09 -10.59 6.16
N ILE A 20 9.32 -9.62 7.04
CA ILE A 20 8.95 -8.23 6.81
C ILE A 20 9.71 -7.66 5.60
N LEU A 21 11.01 -7.88 5.55
CA LEU A 21 11.85 -7.40 4.45
C LEU A 21 11.50 -8.04 3.12
N GLN A 22 11.16 -9.34 3.10
CA GLN A 22 10.73 -10.03 1.89
C GLN A 22 9.40 -9.49 1.38
N ASN A 23 8.48 -9.17 2.28
CA ASN A 23 7.16 -8.66 1.92
C ASN A 23 7.20 -7.20 1.44
N LEU A 24 7.91 -6.34 2.17
CA LEU A 24 7.89 -4.90 1.91
C LEU A 24 9.09 -4.40 1.11
N SER A 25 10.23 -5.10 1.17
CA SER A 25 11.54 -4.62 0.71
C SER A 25 12.04 -3.44 1.56
N TYR A 26 13.28 -3.04 1.36
CA TYR A 26 13.86 -1.89 2.06
C TYR A 26 13.15 -0.58 1.69
N ASP A 27 12.83 -0.41 0.41
CA ASP A 27 12.12 0.77 -0.08
C ASP A 27 10.71 0.84 0.53
N GLY A 28 10.04 -0.29 0.66
CA GLY A 28 8.72 -0.36 1.28
C GLY A 28 8.75 0.00 2.75
N VAL A 29 9.74 -0.48 3.49
CA VAL A 29 9.93 -0.13 4.90
C VAL A 29 10.17 1.36 5.05
N SER A 30 11.05 1.94 4.23
CA SER A 30 11.30 3.38 4.24
C SER A 30 10.05 4.18 3.93
N ALA A 31 9.23 3.73 2.98
CA ALA A 31 7.98 4.40 2.62
C ALA A 31 6.98 4.42 3.80
N VAL A 32 6.86 3.32 4.55
CA VAL A 32 6.01 3.26 5.73
C VAL A 32 6.50 4.22 6.81
N ILE A 33 7.80 4.26 7.06
CA ILE A 33 8.41 5.18 8.04
C ILE A 33 8.14 6.63 7.62
N ASP A 34 8.39 6.97 6.37
CA ASP A 34 8.17 8.32 5.84
C ASP A 34 6.70 8.72 5.94
N HIS A 35 5.79 7.78 5.71
CA HIS A 35 4.35 8.03 5.85
C HIS A 35 3.99 8.46 7.27
N TYR A 36 4.43 7.72 8.29
CA TYR A 36 4.17 8.08 9.68
C TYR A 36 4.87 9.36 10.09
N ASP A 37 6.09 9.56 9.62
CA ASP A 37 6.84 10.79 9.90
C ASP A 37 6.15 12.01 9.32
N SER A 38 5.58 11.91 8.13
CA SER A 38 4.84 13.00 7.49
C SER A 38 3.55 13.37 8.22
N MET A 39 2.98 12.44 8.98
CA MET A 39 1.80 12.69 9.81
C MET A 39 2.14 13.44 11.10
N GLY A 40 3.42 13.57 11.44
CA GLY A 40 3.87 14.25 12.66
C GLY A 40 3.56 13.51 13.95
N GLU A 41 3.25 12.23 13.88
CA GLU A 41 2.97 11.41 15.06
C GLU A 41 4.27 10.92 15.71
N ASP A 42 4.28 10.90 17.04
CA ASP A 42 5.37 10.31 17.81
C ASP A 42 5.13 8.80 17.97
N ILE A 43 5.88 8.02 17.20
CA ILE A 43 5.75 6.57 17.22
C ILE A 43 7.10 5.95 17.54
N ASP A 44 7.13 5.07 18.55
CA ASP A 44 8.32 4.30 18.85
C ASP A 44 8.51 3.21 17.79
N PHE A 45 9.77 2.95 17.43
CA PHE A 45 10.07 1.89 16.48
C PHE A 45 9.72 0.52 17.09
N ASP A 46 8.84 -0.21 16.40
CA ASP A 46 8.46 -1.58 16.74
C ASP A 46 8.22 -2.34 15.44
N GLN A 47 8.76 -3.54 15.34
CA GLN A 47 8.56 -4.39 14.17
C GLN A 47 7.06 -4.67 13.90
N SER A 48 6.23 -4.69 14.93
CA SER A 48 4.78 -4.88 14.78
C SER A 48 4.13 -3.79 13.94
N LEU A 49 4.75 -2.62 13.85
CA LEU A 49 4.30 -1.52 13.00
C LEU A 49 4.19 -1.94 11.53
N PHE A 50 5.02 -2.88 11.09
CA PHE A 50 5.09 -3.32 9.70
C PHE A 50 4.25 -4.57 9.41
N TRP A 51 3.77 -5.29 10.42
CA TRP A 51 3.09 -6.59 10.24
C TRP A 51 1.76 -6.47 9.54
N CYS A 52 1.08 -5.35 9.69
CA CYS A 52 -0.20 -5.10 9.02
C CYS A 52 -0.05 -4.56 7.60
N PHE A 53 1.17 -4.23 7.18
CA PHE A 53 1.43 -3.71 5.84
C PHE A 53 1.89 -4.82 4.90
N HIS A 54 1.29 -4.85 3.70
CA HIS A 54 1.67 -5.76 2.64
C HIS A 54 1.90 -4.98 1.35
N ARG A 55 2.89 -5.43 0.58
CA ARG A 55 3.17 -4.88 -0.73
C ARG A 55 2.46 -5.70 -1.80
N TYR A 56 1.73 -5.02 -2.67
CA TYR A 56 1.08 -5.60 -3.82
C TYR A 56 1.67 -5.00 -5.10
N GLU A 57 1.70 -5.77 -6.16
CA GLU A 57 2.22 -5.30 -7.46
C GLU A 57 1.40 -4.16 -8.06
N SER A 58 0.13 -4.02 -7.64
CA SER A 58 -0.77 -2.97 -8.09
C SER A 58 -1.90 -2.77 -7.07
N ALA A 59 -2.60 -1.64 -7.16
CA ALA A 59 -3.79 -1.41 -6.34
C ALA A 59 -4.91 -2.40 -6.70
N LEU A 60 -5.03 -2.74 -7.97
CA LEU A 60 -5.99 -3.76 -8.43
C LEU A 60 -5.73 -5.10 -7.74
N ALA A 61 -4.46 -5.54 -7.64
CA ALA A 61 -4.10 -6.77 -6.96
C ALA A 61 -4.48 -6.73 -5.48
N ALA A 62 -4.28 -5.59 -4.81
CA ALA A 62 -4.62 -5.41 -3.41
C ALA A 62 -6.13 -5.50 -3.16
N VAL A 63 -6.92 -4.83 -3.97
CA VAL A 63 -8.39 -4.87 -3.85
C VAL A 63 -8.92 -6.26 -4.19
N MET A 64 -8.36 -6.90 -5.21
CA MET A 64 -8.73 -8.26 -5.61
C MET A 64 -8.51 -9.27 -4.49
N ASP A 65 -7.42 -9.14 -3.76
CA ASP A 65 -7.10 -10.02 -2.63
C ASP A 65 -8.02 -9.78 -1.44
N HIS A 66 -8.36 -8.51 -1.18
CA HIS A 66 -9.16 -8.12 -0.02
C HIS A 66 -10.68 -8.28 -0.27
N ASP A 67 -11.15 -7.76 -1.39
CA ASP A 67 -12.58 -7.78 -1.74
C ASP A 67 -12.74 -7.84 -3.28
N PRO A 68 -12.75 -9.05 -3.87
CA PRO A 68 -12.92 -9.19 -5.33
C PRO A 68 -14.25 -8.66 -5.85
N ASP A 69 -15.31 -8.64 -5.04
CA ASP A 69 -16.59 -8.08 -5.43
C ASP A 69 -16.51 -6.58 -5.66
N GLU A 70 -15.64 -5.89 -4.91
CA GLU A 70 -15.41 -4.46 -5.10
C GLU A 70 -14.74 -4.14 -6.44
N VAL A 71 -13.86 -5.01 -6.92
CA VAL A 71 -13.28 -4.86 -8.26
C VAL A 71 -14.36 -4.92 -9.33
N GLU A 72 -15.30 -5.86 -9.22
CA GLU A 72 -16.45 -5.95 -10.15
C GLU A 72 -17.30 -4.70 -10.10
N ALA A 73 -17.55 -4.16 -8.91
CA ALA A 73 -18.31 -2.92 -8.73
C ALA A 73 -17.60 -1.72 -9.37
N ILE A 74 -16.29 -1.60 -9.19
CA ILE A 74 -15.49 -0.54 -9.79
C ILE A 74 -15.55 -0.60 -11.32
N VAL A 75 -15.38 -1.77 -11.89
CA VAL A 75 -15.43 -1.97 -13.35
C VAL A 75 -16.82 -1.60 -13.89
N ARG A 76 -17.87 -2.04 -13.20
CA ARG A 76 -19.25 -1.72 -13.59
C ARG A 76 -19.50 -0.21 -13.57
N ASP A 77 -19.07 0.49 -12.53
CA ASP A 77 -19.25 1.92 -12.39
C ASP A 77 -18.52 2.70 -13.50
N ILE A 78 -17.31 2.28 -13.85
CA ILE A 78 -16.55 2.87 -14.96
C ILE A 78 -17.30 2.69 -16.28
N LYS A 79 -17.87 1.51 -16.52
CA LYS A 79 -18.66 1.23 -17.72
C LYS A 79 -19.93 2.07 -17.80
N GLU A 80 -20.59 2.29 -16.69
CA GLU A 80 -21.79 3.12 -16.60
C GLU A 80 -21.50 4.59 -16.88
N GLU A 81 -20.35 5.09 -16.43
CA GLU A 81 -19.92 6.47 -16.67
C GLU A 81 -19.47 6.71 -18.13
N ASN A 82 -18.99 5.66 -18.79
CA ASN A 82 -18.46 5.75 -20.16
C ASN A 82 -19.09 4.67 -21.05
N PRO A 83 -20.42 4.74 -21.31
CA PRO A 83 -21.08 3.72 -22.13
C PRO A 83 -20.53 3.71 -23.56
N GLY A 84 -20.19 2.51 -24.02
CA GLY A 84 -19.63 2.32 -25.36
C GLY A 84 -18.13 2.41 -25.46
N GLU A 85 -17.42 2.74 -24.38
CA GLU A 85 -15.98 2.74 -24.31
C GLU A 85 -15.48 1.49 -23.57
N GLU A 86 -14.30 1.01 -23.96
CA GLU A 86 -13.63 -0.07 -23.24
C GLU A 86 -13.08 0.46 -21.91
N VAL A 87 -13.21 -0.35 -20.87
CA VAL A 87 -12.61 -0.04 -19.56
C VAL A 87 -11.10 -0.25 -19.66
N SER A 88 -10.32 0.81 -19.44
CA SER A 88 -8.87 0.70 -19.43
C SER A 88 -8.39 0.16 -18.09
N GLN A 89 -7.29 -0.57 -18.11
CA GLN A 89 -6.65 -1.05 -16.90
C GLN A 89 -6.17 0.11 -16.02
N ASP A 90 -5.74 1.20 -16.62
CA ASP A 90 -5.30 2.40 -15.89
C ASP A 90 -6.45 3.05 -15.12
N ASP A 91 -7.65 3.08 -15.68
CA ASP A 91 -8.84 3.59 -15.00
C ASP A 91 -9.21 2.73 -13.81
N VAL A 92 -9.17 1.41 -13.96
CA VAL A 92 -9.43 0.46 -12.87
C VAL A 92 -8.39 0.63 -11.77
N GLU A 93 -7.13 0.73 -12.12
CA GLU A 93 -6.02 0.93 -11.17
C GLU A 93 -6.20 2.23 -10.38
N PHE A 94 -6.56 3.31 -11.06
CA PHE A 94 -6.82 4.61 -10.42
C PHE A 94 -7.95 4.52 -9.38
N GLU A 95 -9.05 3.91 -9.75
CA GLU A 95 -10.21 3.76 -8.86
C GLU A 95 -9.90 2.82 -7.69
N CYS A 96 -9.11 1.78 -7.91
CA CYS A 96 -8.66 0.89 -6.84
C CYS A 96 -7.77 1.62 -5.84
N LYS A 97 -6.85 2.46 -6.29
CA LYS A 97 -6.03 3.31 -5.41
C LYS A 97 -6.90 4.24 -4.58
N HIS A 98 -7.89 4.84 -5.21
CA HIS A 98 -8.82 5.74 -4.53
C HIS A 98 -9.61 5.02 -3.44
N TRP A 99 -10.15 3.84 -3.76
CA TRP A 99 -10.87 3.02 -2.80
C TRP A 99 -10.01 2.62 -1.60
N LEU A 100 -8.78 2.19 -1.86
CA LEU A 100 -7.84 1.83 -0.80
C LEU A 100 -7.52 3.04 0.08
N THR A 101 -7.28 4.20 -0.51
CA THR A 101 -6.97 5.43 0.22
C THR A 101 -8.12 5.87 1.12
N GLU A 102 -9.35 5.65 0.70
CA GLU A 102 -10.54 5.98 1.50
C GLU A 102 -10.77 5.01 2.65
N ASN A 103 -10.35 3.76 2.52
CA ASN A 103 -10.65 2.70 3.49
C ASN A 103 -9.48 2.35 4.41
N THR A 104 -8.25 2.60 3.98
CA THR A 104 -7.05 2.25 4.75
C THR A 104 -5.88 3.14 4.36
N THR A 105 -4.69 2.82 4.89
CA THR A 105 -3.45 3.43 4.45
C THR A 105 -2.97 2.73 3.19
N CYS A 106 -2.80 3.48 2.11
CA CYS A 106 -2.25 3.00 0.85
C CYS A 106 -1.10 3.91 0.43
N ILE A 107 0.09 3.35 0.29
CA ILE A 107 1.30 4.10 -0.07
C ILE A 107 1.72 3.67 -1.47
N PRO A 108 1.56 4.53 -2.49
CA PRO A 108 2.00 4.20 -3.84
C PRO A 108 3.52 4.26 -3.95
N MET A 109 4.09 3.30 -4.68
CA MET A 109 5.52 3.23 -4.94
C MET A 109 5.82 3.65 -6.38
N ASP A 110 7.06 4.06 -6.64
CA ASP A 110 7.48 4.55 -7.96
C ASP A 110 7.39 3.50 -9.07
N ASP A 111 7.48 2.23 -8.71
CA ASP A 111 7.41 1.11 -9.66
C ASP A 111 5.98 0.66 -10.01
N GLY A 112 4.98 1.35 -9.49
CA GLY A 112 3.56 1.00 -9.66
C GLY A 112 3.00 0.08 -8.60
N SER A 113 3.84 -0.47 -7.72
CA SER A 113 3.36 -1.25 -6.57
C SER A 113 2.74 -0.34 -5.51
N VAL A 114 2.00 -0.94 -4.60
CA VAL A 114 1.41 -0.23 -3.47
C VAL A 114 1.66 -0.99 -2.18
N ILE A 115 1.79 -0.27 -1.08
CA ILE A 115 1.88 -0.83 0.25
C ILE A 115 0.60 -0.48 0.99
N VAL A 116 -0.09 -1.49 1.48
CA VAL A 116 -1.44 -1.37 2.03
C VAL A 116 -1.47 -1.93 3.44
N ASN A 117 -2.09 -1.18 4.35
CA ASN A 117 -2.45 -1.72 5.66
C ASN A 117 -3.66 -2.63 5.45
N THR A 118 -3.51 -3.92 5.69
CA THR A 118 -4.52 -4.94 5.43
C THR A 118 -5.52 -5.12 6.58
N GLU A 119 -5.35 -4.41 7.67
CA GLU A 119 -6.26 -4.42 8.81
C GLU A 119 -7.34 -3.35 8.69
N PHE A 120 -8.32 -3.58 7.79
CA PHE A 120 -9.44 -2.66 7.64
C PHE A 120 -10.74 -3.36 7.27
#